data_0e74f45102ac334dac3051f7e738d098
#
_entry.id   0e74f45102ac334dac3051f7e738d098
#
_cell.length_a   1.000
_cell.length_b   1.000
_cell.length_c   1.000
_cell.angle_alpha   90.00
_cell.angle_beta   90.00
_cell.angle_gamma   90.00
#
_symmetry.space_group_name_H-M   'P 1'
#
loop_
_entity.id
_entity.type
_entity.pdbx_description
1 polymer ?
#
loop_
_entity_poly.entity_id
_entity_poly.type
_entity_poly.pdbx_seq_one_letter_code
_entity_poly.pdbx_strand_id
1 'polypeptide(L)'
;MIDYIKGELTDLQPAQAVVEAAGVGYALSISLNTYTAIQGKKDIKLFVHEAIVTGGRDDSVTLYGFSTKQERELYRMLISVSGVGANTARMILSSLTPAELCNVIANGDEKMLKSVK
;
A
#
# COMPACT_ATOMS: atom_id res chain seq x y z
N MET A 1 5.71 -15.50 -4.07
CA MET A 1 5.04 -14.24 -3.61
C MET A 1 5.85 -13.59 -2.50
N ILE A 2 6.03 -12.28 -2.58
CA ILE A 2 6.79 -11.52 -1.58
C ILE A 2 5.86 -11.16 -0.43
N ASP A 3 6.21 -11.59 0.80
CA ASP A 3 5.41 -11.24 1.99
C ASP A 3 5.87 -9.92 2.61
N TYR A 4 7.17 -9.74 2.72
CA TYR A 4 7.72 -8.49 3.23
C TYR A 4 9.13 -8.26 2.67
N ILE A 5 9.57 -7.01 2.76
CA ILE A 5 10.95 -6.65 2.43
C ILE A 5 11.52 -5.92 3.63
N LYS A 6 12.66 -6.39 4.12
CA LYS A 6 13.38 -5.78 5.23
C LYS A 6 14.74 -5.31 4.74
N GLY A 7 15.04 -4.04 4.93
CA GLY A 7 16.31 -3.49 4.48
C GLY A 7 16.45 -2.02 4.78
N GLU A 8 17.36 -1.38 4.07
CA GLU A 8 17.65 0.04 4.24
C GLU A 8 16.72 0.89 3.37
N LEU A 9 16.16 1.93 3.98
CA LEU A 9 15.37 2.93 3.25
C LEU A 9 16.33 3.87 2.53
N THR A 10 16.46 3.72 1.21
CA THR A 10 17.42 4.47 0.41
C THR A 10 16.80 5.68 -0.27
N ASP A 11 15.50 5.68 -0.51
CA ASP A 11 14.78 6.82 -1.06
C ASP A 11 13.36 6.82 -0.51
N LEU A 12 12.84 8.01 -0.22
CA LEU A 12 11.48 8.15 0.30
C LEU A 12 10.80 9.36 -0.30
N GLN A 13 9.64 9.12 -0.91
CA GLN A 13 8.73 10.13 -1.41
C GLN A 13 7.33 9.82 -0.87
N PRO A 14 6.40 10.79 -0.87
CA PRO A 14 5.07 10.56 -0.28
C PRO A 14 4.31 9.34 -0.80
N ALA A 15 4.53 8.97 -2.07
CA ALA A 15 3.83 7.85 -2.69
C ALA A 15 4.73 6.66 -3.01
N GLN A 16 6.03 6.75 -2.73
CA GLN A 16 6.98 5.70 -3.09
C GLN A 16 8.14 5.63 -2.09
N ALA A 17 8.54 4.41 -1.79
CA ALA A 17 9.74 4.15 -1.00
C ALA A 17 10.61 3.16 -1.76
N VAL A 18 11.93 3.34 -1.66
CA VAL A 18 12.88 2.34 -2.17
C VAL A 18 13.60 1.72 -0.99
N VAL A 19 13.49 0.41 -0.89
CA VAL A 19 14.12 -0.38 0.16
C VAL A 19 15.19 -1.27 -0.47
N GLU A 20 16.40 -1.14 0.00
CA GLU A 20 17.52 -1.98 -0.47
C GLU A 20 17.69 -3.18 0.45
N ALA A 21 17.58 -4.37 -0.13
CA ALA A 21 17.79 -5.61 0.58
C ALA A 21 18.71 -6.50 -0.27
N ALA A 22 19.80 -6.97 0.33
CA ALA A 22 20.79 -7.81 -0.33
C ALA A 22 21.33 -7.23 -1.65
N GLY A 23 21.51 -5.92 -1.69
CA GLY A 23 22.04 -5.21 -2.86
C GLY A 23 21.01 -4.94 -3.96
N VAL A 24 19.73 -5.24 -3.70
CA VAL A 24 18.64 -4.99 -4.66
C VAL A 24 17.74 -3.88 -4.12
N GLY A 25 17.49 -2.86 -4.94
CA GLY A 25 16.57 -1.78 -4.59
C GLY A 25 15.15 -2.10 -5.05
N TYR A 26 14.22 -2.24 -4.12
CA TYR A 26 12.81 -2.48 -4.40
C TYR A 26 12.03 -1.20 -4.30
N ALA A 27 11.37 -0.79 -5.38
CA ALA A 27 10.50 0.38 -5.40
C ALA A 27 9.09 -0.05 -5.02
N LEU A 28 8.56 0.54 -3.96
CA LEU A 28 7.26 0.18 -3.42
C LEU A 28 6.34 1.39 -3.44
N SER A 29 5.12 1.21 -3.93
CA SER A 29 4.08 2.23 -3.80
C SER A 29 3.53 2.19 -2.39
N ILE A 30 3.41 3.34 -1.75
CA ILE A 30 3.00 3.42 -0.34
C ILE A 30 1.88 4.45 -0.15
N SER A 31 1.16 4.31 0.96
CA SER A 31 0.19 5.31 1.42
C SER A 31 0.89 6.40 2.21
N LEU A 32 0.19 7.51 2.46
CA LEU A 32 0.69 8.57 3.35
C LEU A 32 0.84 8.06 4.79
N ASN A 33 0.00 7.12 5.22
CA ASN A 33 0.13 6.51 6.53
C ASN A 33 1.47 5.78 6.68
N THR A 34 1.84 5.00 5.67
CA THR A 34 3.12 4.31 5.66
C THR A 34 4.29 5.31 5.55
N TYR A 35 4.15 6.31 4.67
CA TYR A 35 5.16 7.37 4.54
C TYR A 35 5.47 8.01 5.89
N THR A 36 4.44 8.42 6.61
CA THR A 36 4.60 9.04 7.93
C THR A 36 5.24 8.09 8.94
N ALA A 37 4.86 6.81 8.88
CA ALA A 37 5.35 5.80 9.82
C ALA A 37 6.84 5.51 9.65
N ILE A 38 7.36 5.55 8.41
CA ILE A 38 8.76 5.20 8.13
C ILE A 38 9.67 6.41 7.96
N GLN A 39 9.11 7.61 7.94
CA GLN A 39 9.88 8.84 7.78
C GLN A 39 10.93 8.97 8.88
N GLY A 40 12.18 9.27 8.48
CA GLY A 40 13.29 9.42 9.41
C GLY A 40 13.93 8.12 9.87
N LYS A 41 13.45 6.98 9.42
CA LYS A 41 14.02 5.68 9.76
C LYS A 41 15.01 5.23 8.69
N LYS A 42 16.07 4.55 9.11
CA LYS A 42 17.09 4.02 8.19
C LYS A 42 16.79 2.58 7.81
N ASP A 43 16.53 1.73 8.79
CA ASP A 43 16.23 0.32 8.56
C ASP A 43 14.76 0.10 8.81
N ILE A 44 14.07 -0.49 7.83
CA ILE A 44 12.62 -0.67 7.88
C ILE A 44 12.23 -2.05 7.38
N LYS A 45 11.01 -2.42 7.72
CA LYS A 45 10.35 -3.61 7.19
C LYS A 45 8.99 -3.18 6.67
N LEU A 46 8.75 -3.43 5.38
CA LEU A 46 7.46 -3.17 4.77
C LEU A 46 6.80 -4.48 4.36
N PHE A 47 5.53 -4.62 4.72
CA PHE A 47 4.72 -5.76 4.26
C PHE A 47 4.26 -5.48 2.84
N VAL A 48 4.28 -6.49 2.00
CA VAL A 48 4.15 -6.32 0.55
C VAL A 48 2.89 -6.98 0.01
N HIS A 49 2.25 -6.30 -0.94
CA HIS A 49 1.24 -6.87 -1.80
C HIS A 49 1.68 -6.68 -3.25
N GLU A 50 1.80 -7.76 -3.99
CA GLU A 50 2.14 -7.71 -5.42
C GLU A 50 0.86 -7.57 -6.23
N ALA A 51 0.75 -6.49 -7.00
CA ALA A 51 -0.35 -6.29 -7.94
C ALA A 51 0.18 -6.59 -9.34
N ILE A 52 -0.32 -7.68 -9.93
CA ILE A 52 0.05 -8.10 -11.26
C ILE A 52 -1.09 -7.78 -12.21
N VAL A 53 -0.79 -6.96 -13.23
CA VAL A 53 -1.76 -6.61 -14.27
C VAL A 53 -1.35 -7.28 -15.56
N THR A 54 -2.24 -8.15 -16.07
CA THR A 54 -2.01 -8.90 -17.31
C THR A 54 -3.20 -8.73 -18.24
N GLY A 55 -2.99 -9.03 -19.52
CA GLY A 55 -4.06 -9.00 -20.52
C GLY A 55 -4.35 -7.62 -21.10
N GLY A 56 -3.59 -6.59 -20.71
CA GLY A 56 -3.64 -5.28 -21.31
C GLY A 56 -2.56 -5.09 -22.35
N ARG A 57 -2.30 -3.83 -22.72
CA ARG A 57 -1.21 -3.48 -23.65
C ARG A 57 0.15 -3.87 -23.08
N ASP A 58 0.33 -3.63 -21.78
CA ASP A 58 1.56 -3.90 -21.08
C ASP A 58 1.24 -4.68 -19.82
N ASP A 59 1.91 -5.80 -19.64
CA ASP A 59 1.86 -6.52 -18.38
C ASP A 59 2.73 -5.77 -17.39
N SER A 60 2.25 -5.59 -16.17
CA SER A 60 2.99 -4.88 -15.14
C SER A 60 2.90 -5.56 -13.79
N VAL A 61 3.94 -5.37 -12.99
CA VAL A 61 3.99 -5.81 -11.59
C VAL A 61 4.29 -4.57 -10.76
N THR A 62 3.41 -4.26 -9.81
CA THR A 62 3.61 -3.16 -8.87
C THR A 62 3.65 -3.74 -7.47
N LEU A 63 4.67 -3.35 -6.72
CA LEU A 63 4.78 -3.73 -5.31
C LEU A 63 4.20 -2.61 -4.46
N TYR A 64 3.23 -2.96 -3.60
CA TYR A 64 2.67 -2.05 -2.61
C TYR A 64 3.25 -2.40 -1.25
N GLY A 65 3.73 -1.39 -0.53
CA GLY A 65 4.36 -1.57 0.77
C GLY A 65 3.56 -0.92 1.89
N PHE A 66 3.48 -1.60 3.02
CA PHE A 66 2.71 -1.17 4.18
C PHE A 66 3.55 -1.31 5.44
N SER A 67 3.48 -0.33 6.32
CA SER A 67 4.23 -0.34 7.58
C SER A 67 3.72 -1.38 8.56
N THR A 68 2.45 -1.79 8.44
CA THR A 68 1.84 -2.80 9.31
C THR A 68 1.07 -3.84 8.50
N LYS A 69 0.93 -5.03 9.07
CA LYS A 69 0.07 -6.07 8.47
C LYS A 69 -1.38 -5.63 8.43
N GLN A 70 -1.83 -4.88 9.43
CA GLN A 70 -3.20 -4.37 9.48
C GLN A 70 -3.51 -3.52 8.25
N GLU A 71 -2.62 -2.60 7.89
CA GLU A 71 -2.81 -1.76 6.72
C GLU A 71 -2.87 -2.60 5.44
N ARG A 72 -1.99 -3.61 5.32
CA ARG A 72 -2.02 -4.52 4.17
C ARG A 72 -3.34 -5.28 4.07
N GLU A 73 -3.85 -5.78 5.19
CA GLU A 73 -5.12 -6.50 5.20
C GLU A 73 -6.28 -5.58 4.81
N LEU A 74 -6.27 -4.34 5.30
CA LEU A 74 -7.27 -3.34 4.91
C LEU A 74 -7.19 -3.04 3.41
N TYR A 75 -5.99 -2.92 2.87
CA TYR A 75 -5.79 -2.74 1.43
C TYR A 75 -6.41 -3.92 0.64
N ARG A 76 -6.16 -5.15 1.08
CA ARG A 76 -6.70 -6.35 0.43
C ARG A 76 -8.22 -6.40 0.49
N MET A 77 -8.80 -5.95 1.59
CA MET A 77 -10.26 -5.84 1.71
C MET A 77 -10.81 -4.79 0.75
N LEU A 78 -10.13 -3.67 0.61
CA LEU A 78 -10.57 -2.60 -0.29
C LEU A 78 -10.54 -3.04 -1.75
N ILE A 79 -9.49 -3.70 -2.20
CA ILE A 79 -9.41 -4.15 -3.60
C ILE A 79 -10.39 -5.27 -3.92
N SER A 80 -10.97 -5.91 -2.90
CA SER A 80 -12.05 -6.89 -3.10
C SER A 80 -13.40 -6.25 -3.39
N VAL A 81 -13.53 -4.94 -3.13
CA VAL A 81 -14.76 -4.19 -3.40
C VAL A 81 -14.83 -3.85 -4.88
N SER A 82 -16.00 -4.14 -5.49
CA SER A 82 -16.21 -3.81 -6.90
C SER A 82 -16.03 -2.30 -7.15
N GLY A 83 -15.23 -1.96 -8.15
CA GLY A 83 -14.96 -0.57 -8.50
C GLY A 83 -13.79 0.07 -7.74
N VAL A 84 -13.16 -0.66 -6.82
CA VAL A 84 -11.97 -0.17 -6.11
C VAL A 84 -10.74 -0.88 -6.66
N GLY A 85 -9.91 -0.16 -7.39
CA GLY A 85 -8.66 -0.68 -7.90
C GLY A 85 -7.50 -0.47 -6.92
N ALA A 86 -6.33 -0.98 -7.28
CA ALA A 86 -5.14 -0.93 -6.43
C ALA A 86 -4.73 0.51 -6.06
N ASN A 87 -4.69 1.41 -7.04
CA ASN A 87 -4.31 2.80 -6.78
C ASN A 87 -5.38 3.53 -5.95
N THR A 88 -6.66 3.26 -6.21
CA THR A 88 -7.75 3.84 -5.43
C THR A 88 -7.67 3.39 -3.97
N ALA A 89 -7.40 2.10 -3.74
CA ALA A 89 -7.22 1.58 -2.38
C ALA A 89 -6.06 2.27 -1.66
N ARG A 90 -4.95 2.48 -2.35
CA ARG A 90 -3.79 3.21 -1.78
C ARG A 90 -4.18 4.64 -1.40
N MET A 91 -4.96 5.32 -2.23
CA MET A 91 -5.41 6.68 -1.96
C MET A 91 -6.38 6.72 -0.77
N ILE A 92 -7.25 5.73 -0.64
CA ILE A 92 -8.14 5.61 0.51
C ILE A 92 -7.33 5.49 1.81
N LEU A 93 -6.30 4.63 1.80
CA LEU A 93 -5.40 4.47 2.94
C LEU A 93 -4.58 5.72 3.25
N SER A 94 -4.41 6.61 2.28
CA SER A 94 -3.76 7.90 2.51
C SER A 94 -4.71 8.95 3.10
N SER A 95 -6.02 8.78 2.88
CA SER A 95 -7.05 9.72 3.34
C SER A 95 -7.64 9.36 4.69
N LEU A 96 -7.67 8.07 5.02
CA LEU A 96 -8.26 7.55 6.24
C LEU A 96 -7.22 6.81 7.07
N THR A 97 -7.24 7.00 8.38
CA THR A 97 -6.41 6.18 9.27
C THR A 97 -6.95 4.75 9.28
N PRO A 98 -6.14 3.75 9.68
CA PRO A 98 -6.65 2.38 9.81
C PRO A 98 -7.89 2.28 10.70
N ALA A 99 -7.95 3.03 11.80
CA ALA A 99 -9.12 3.04 12.69
C ALA A 99 -10.37 3.59 12.01
N GLU A 100 -10.24 4.71 11.29
CA GLU A 100 -11.35 5.31 10.54
C GLU A 100 -11.84 4.34 9.46
N LEU A 101 -10.91 3.72 8.75
CA LEU A 101 -11.23 2.79 7.68
C LEU A 101 -11.94 1.54 8.21
N CYS A 102 -11.52 1.01 9.36
CA CYS A 102 -12.20 -0.11 10.00
C CYS A 102 -13.66 0.21 10.29
N ASN A 103 -13.95 1.44 10.77
CA ASN A 103 -15.33 1.87 11.03
C ASN A 103 -16.14 1.95 9.74
N VAL A 104 -15.56 2.47 8.67
CA VAL A 104 -16.23 2.59 7.37
C VAL A 104 -16.57 1.21 6.82
N ILE A 105 -15.64 0.27 6.89
CA ILE A 105 -15.85 -1.10 6.42
C ILE A 105 -16.90 -1.82 7.27
N ALA A 106 -16.83 -1.66 8.59
CA ALA A 106 -17.77 -2.29 9.51
C ALA A 106 -19.21 -1.81 9.29
N ASN A 107 -19.38 -0.54 8.88
CA ASN A 107 -20.68 0.06 8.59
C ASN A 107 -21.16 -0.25 7.16
N GLY A 108 -20.35 -0.90 6.35
CA GLY A 108 -20.70 -1.23 4.98
C GLY A 108 -20.84 -0.02 4.05
N ASP A 109 -20.14 1.08 4.35
CA ASP A 109 -20.27 2.33 3.60
C ASP A 109 -19.42 2.31 2.33
N GLU A 110 -19.90 1.61 1.32
CA GLU A 110 -19.22 1.52 0.02
C GLU A 110 -19.17 2.85 -0.73
N LYS A 111 -20.18 3.69 -0.53
CA LYS A 111 -20.25 5.01 -1.18
C LYS A 111 -19.08 5.88 -0.76
N MET A 112 -18.76 5.89 0.51
CA MET A 112 -17.65 6.68 1.03
C MET A 112 -16.34 6.18 0.46
N LEU A 113 -16.13 4.87 0.39
CA LEU A 113 -14.92 4.29 -0.18
C LEU A 113 -14.74 4.65 -1.64
N LYS A 114 -15.82 4.59 -2.43
CA LYS A 114 -15.77 4.90 -3.86
C LYS A 114 -15.64 6.39 -4.16
N SER A 115 -15.96 7.26 -3.22
CA SER A 115 -15.86 8.71 -3.39
C SER A 115 -14.45 9.25 -3.19
N VAL A 116 -13.55 8.49 -2.60
CA VAL A 116 -12.16 8.89 -2.39
C VAL A 116 -11.41 8.80 -3.71
N LYS A 117 -10.71 9.87 -4.06
CA LYS A 117 -9.93 9.94 -5.30
C LYS A 117 -8.47 10.21 -5.02
#